data_ef7ce3a1949f79f093a553bfc301584b
#
_entry.id   ef7ce3a1949f79f093a553bfc301584b
#
_cell.length_a   1.000
_cell.length_b   1.000
_cell.length_c   1.000
_cell.angle_alpha   90.00
_cell.angle_beta   90.00
_cell.angle_gamma   90.00
#
_symmetry.space_group_name_H-M   'P 1'
#
loop_
_entity.id
_entity.type
_entity.pdbx_description
1 polymer ?
#
loop_
_entity_poly.entity_id
_entity_poly.type
_entity_poly.pdbx_seq_one_letter_code
_entity_poly.pdbx_strand_id
1 'polypeptide(L)'
;MLFGNKIRALRDEQGVLQRQLAAYLEIDTPMFSKIERGDRRAKRSQVIMLAEYFHVDEKEILTLWLADKILDALEGEEELG
;
A
#
# COMPACT_ATOMS: atom_id res chain seq x y z
N MET A 1 1.38 -2.86 -9.13
CA MET A 1 1.61 -1.92 -8.06
C MET A 1 2.42 -2.55 -6.93
N LEU A 2 3.60 -2.01 -6.66
CA LEU A 2 4.57 -2.65 -5.78
C LEU A 2 4.14 -2.67 -4.31
N PHE A 3 3.70 -1.51 -3.80
CA PHE A 3 3.29 -1.40 -2.42
C PHE A 3 2.08 -2.28 -2.09
N GLY A 4 1.02 -2.16 -2.88
CA GLY A 4 -0.21 -2.93 -2.66
C GLY A 4 0.02 -4.44 -2.74
N ASN A 5 0.83 -4.89 -3.70
CA ASN A 5 1.17 -6.31 -3.83
C ASN A 5 1.94 -6.83 -2.62
N LYS A 6 2.85 -6.01 -2.08
CA LYS A 6 3.61 -6.37 -0.87
C LYS A 6 2.69 -6.51 0.33
N ILE A 7 1.75 -5.56 0.51
CA ILE A 7 0.79 -5.61 1.61
C ILE A 7 -0.10 -6.83 1.49
N ARG A 8 -0.58 -7.14 0.29
CA ARG A 8 -1.42 -8.31 0.05
C ARG A 8 -0.65 -9.61 0.38
N ALA A 9 0.61 -9.69 -0.04
CA ALA A 9 1.45 -10.84 0.25
C ALA A 9 1.64 -11.03 1.76
N LEU A 10 1.87 -9.95 2.50
CA LEU A 10 1.99 -10.00 3.95
C LEU A 10 0.69 -10.45 4.61
N ARG A 11 -0.45 -9.94 4.12
CA ARG A 11 -1.76 -10.37 4.62
C ARG A 11 -1.97 -11.85 4.41
N ASP A 12 -1.74 -12.33 3.20
CA ASP A 12 -1.92 -13.75 2.86
C ASP A 12 -1.01 -14.63 3.71
N GLU A 13 0.24 -14.24 3.88
CA GLU A 13 1.23 -14.96 4.67
C GLU A 13 0.82 -15.07 6.15
N GLN A 14 0.27 -13.99 6.71
CA GLN A 14 -0.06 -13.93 8.13
C GLN A 14 -1.55 -14.18 8.42
N GLY A 15 -2.34 -14.47 7.40
CA GLY A 15 -3.77 -14.74 7.57
C GLY A 15 -4.57 -13.52 8.02
N VAL A 16 -4.16 -12.32 7.61
CA VAL A 16 -4.81 -11.07 8.00
C VAL A 16 -5.85 -10.65 6.96
N LEU A 17 -7.04 -10.31 7.41
CA LEU A 17 -8.13 -9.88 6.55
C LEU A 17 -8.05 -8.37 6.28
N GLN A 18 -8.58 -7.92 5.12
CA GLN A 18 -8.62 -6.50 4.79
C GLN A 18 -9.31 -5.68 5.87
N ARG A 19 -10.42 -6.19 6.42
CA ARG A 19 -11.18 -5.46 7.45
C ARG A 19 -10.35 -5.20 8.72
N GLN A 20 -9.41 -6.10 9.02
CA GLN A 20 -8.54 -5.92 10.20
C GLN A 20 -7.58 -4.76 10.00
N LEU A 21 -7.00 -4.65 8.80
CA LEU A 21 -6.09 -3.54 8.48
C LEU A 21 -6.85 -2.23 8.32
N ALA A 22 -8.05 -2.27 7.76
CA ALA A 22 -8.89 -1.08 7.65
C ALA A 22 -9.19 -0.52 9.05
N ALA A 23 -9.58 -1.39 9.98
CA ALA A 23 -9.84 -0.99 11.37
C ALA A 23 -8.58 -0.41 12.03
N TYR A 24 -7.43 -1.04 11.81
CA TYR A 24 -6.17 -0.56 12.35
C TYR A 24 -5.82 0.85 11.85
N LEU A 25 -6.09 1.12 10.58
CA LEU A 25 -5.86 2.42 9.96
C LEU A 25 -7.01 3.42 10.18
N GLU A 26 -8.08 2.99 10.84
CA GLU A 26 -9.28 3.79 11.09
C GLU A 26 -9.94 4.30 9.80
N ILE A 27 -10.01 3.42 8.80
CA ILE A 27 -10.70 3.67 7.52
C ILE A 27 -11.67 2.53 7.26
N ASP A 28 -12.56 2.70 6.28
CA ASP A 28 -13.47 1.61 5.92
C ASP A 28 -12.79 0.58 5.03
N THR A 29 -13.36 -0.62 4.95
CA THR A 29 -12.81 -1.72 4.17
C THR A 29 -12.75 -1.41 2.67
N PRO A 30 -13.79 -0.80 2.04
CA PRO A 30 -13.69 -0.41 0.63
C PRO A 30 -12.53 0.53 0.34
N MET A 31 -12.25 1.47 1.23
CA MET A 31 -11.11 2.38 1.10
C MET A 31 -9.80 1.61 1.13
N PHE A 32 -9.65 0.69 2.09
CA PHE A 32 -8.45 -0.14 2.18
C PHE A 32 -8.28 -0.98 0.91
N SER A 33 -9.35 -1.56 0.40
CA SER A 33 -9.32 -2.35 -0.82
C SER A 33 -8.80 -1.53 -2.01
N LYS A 34 -9.22 -0.27 -2.13
CA LYS A 34 -8.72 0.63 -3.17
C LYS A 34 -7.22 0.90 -3.02
N ILE A 35 -6.76 1.09 -1.80
CA ILE A 35 -5.34 1.30 -1.51
C ILE A 35 -4.53 0.07 -1.93
N GLU A 36 -5.00 -1.10 -1.58
CA GLU A 36 -4.29 -2.36 -1.90
C GLU A 36 -4.23 -2.61 -3.41
N ARG A 37 -5.29 -2.26 -4.15
CA ARG A 37 -5.33 -2.41 -5.61
C ARG A 37 -4.58 -1.30 -6.37
N GLY A 38 -4.20 -0.23 -5.68
CA GLY A 38 -3.55 0.90 -6.33
C GLY A 38 -4.50 1.95 -6.90
N ASP A 39 -5.80 1.82 -6.65
CA ASP A 39 -6.79 2.79 -7.10
C ASP A 39 -6.80 4.06 -6.27
N ARG A 40 -6.20 3.99 -5.09
CA ARG A 40 -6.03 5.14 -4.19
C ARG A 40 -4.67 5.04 -3.52
N ARG A 41 -3.97 6.17 -3.48
CA ARG A 41 -2.65 6.23 -2.84
C ARG A 41 -2.78 6.28 -1.33
N ALA A 42 -2.03 5.42 -0.63
CA ALA A 42 -1.94 5.47 0.82
C ALA A 42 -1.16 6.72 1.25
N LYS A 43 -1.49 7.25 2.42
CA LYS A 43 -0.72 8.32 3.04
C LYS A 43 0.55 7.74 3.66
N ARG A 44 1.61 8.55 3.76
CA ARG A 44 2.86 8.12 4.37
C ARG A 44 2.64 7.54 5.78
N SER A 45 1.81 8.19 6.59
CA SER A 45 1.48 7.71 7.94
C SER A 45 0.85 6.32 7.93
N GLN A 46 0.00 6.04 6.95
CA GLN A 46 -0.64 4.73 6.80
C GLN A 46 0.38 3.66 6.43
N VAL A 47 1.34 4.00 5.57
CA VAL A 47 2.42 3.08 5.19
C VAL A 47 3.25 2.70 6.42
N ILE A 48 3.59 3.67 7.24
CA ILE A 48 4.36 3.46 8.48
C ILE A 48 3.57 2.57 9.44
N MET A 49 2.27 2.83 9.61
CA MET A 49 1.41 2.02 10.47
C MET A 49 1.35 0.57 10.00
N LEU A 50 1.27 0.34 8.69
CA LEU A 50 1.24 -1.02 8.14
C LEU A 50 2.57 -1.73 8.37
N ALA A 51 3.70 -1.03 8.24
CA ALA A 51 5.01 -1.60 8.54
C ALA A 51 5.10 -2.04 9.99
N GLU A 52 4.58 -1.24 10.91
CA GLU A 52 4.52 -1.59 12.33
C GLU A 52 3.62 -2.79 12.58
N TYR A 53 2.46 -2.83 11.93
CA TYR A 53 1.52 -3.94 12.09
C TYR A 53 2.16 -5.27 11.70
N PHE A 54 2.85 -5.30 10.57
CA PHE A 54 3.46 -6.51 10.04
C PHE A 54 4.87 -6.80 10.57
N HIS A 55 5.43 -5.90 11.38
CA HIS A 55 6.80 -6.01 11.90
C HIS A 55 7.83 -6.13 10.78
N VAL A 56 7.69 -5.31 9.75
CA VAL A 56 8.62 -5.25 8.63
C VAL A 56 9.34 -3.90 8.62
N ASP A 57 10.46 -3.84 7.90
CA ASP A 57 11.26 -2.62 7.82
C ASP A 57 10.48 -1.50 7.14
N GLU A 58 10.30 -0.39 7.85
CA GLU A 58 9.61 0.80 7.37
C GLU A 58 10.24 1.33 6.08
N LYS A 59 11.57 1.33 6.00
CA LYS A 59 12.29 1.83 4.82
C LYS A 59 11.99 1.00 3.58
N GLU A 60 11.91 -0.32 3.74
CA GLU A 60 11.57 -1.22 2.65
C GLU A 60 10.19 -0.93 2.09
N ILE A 61 9.21 -0.80 2.96
CA ILE A 61 7.82 -0.53 2.56
C ILE A 61 7.69 0.87 1.95
N LEU A 62 8.32 1.87 2.55
CA LEU A 62 8.30 3.24 2.02
C LEU A 62 8.96 3.31 0.65
N THR A 63 10.01 2.54 0.42
CA THR A 63 10.68 2.49 -0.89
C THR A 63 9.73 2.01 -1.98
N LEU A 64 8.95 0.96 -1.69
CA LEU A 64 7.96 0.45 -2.64
C LEU A 64 6.85 1.48 -2.91
N TRP A 65 6.38 2.13 -1.87
CA TRP A 65 5.36 3.17 -1.97
C TRP A 65 5.84 4.36 -2.83
N LEU A 66 7.08 4.79 -2.64
CA LEU A 66 7.68 5.86 -3.43
C LEU A 66 7.93 5.44 -4.88
N ALA A 67 8.37 4.21 -5.09
CA ALA A 67 8.59 3.66 -6.42
C ALA A 67 7.30 3.67 -7.24
N ASP A 68 6.16 3.35 -6.65
CA ASP A 68 4.87 3.39 -7.32
C ASP A 68 4.55 4.80 -7.82
N LYS A 69 4.89 5.82 -7.05
CA LYS A 69 4.66 7.22 -7.45
C LYS A 69 5.47 7.58 -8.68
N ILE A 70 6.72 7.14 -8.74
CA ILE A 70 7.59 7.38 -9.89
C ILE A 70 7.08 6.65 -11.12
N LEU A 71 6.69 5.38 -10.97
CA LEU A 71 6.15 4.59 -12.08
C LEU A 71 4.87 5.21 -12.65
N ASP A 72 3.98 5.68 -11.79
CA ASP A 72 2.75 6.36 -12.22
C ASP A 72 3.07 7.63 -13.00
N ALA A 73 4.06 8.40 -12.57
CA ALA A 73 4.48 9.61 -13.27
C ALA A 73 5.06 9.30 -14.65
N LEU A 74 5.85 8.22 -14.76
CA LEU A 74 6.43 7.80 -16.03
C LEU A 74 5.36 7.32 -17.01
N GLU A 75 4.36 6.59 -16.53
CA GLU A 75 3.23 6.15 -17.36
C GLU A 75 2.47 7.34 -17.91
N GLY A 76 2.25 8.38 -17.10
CA GLY A 76 1.62 9.60 -17.53
C GLY A 76 2.40 10.31 -18.64
N GLU A 77 3.73 10.31 -18.56
CA GLU A 77 4.58 10.90 -19.61
C GLU A 77 4.50 10.12 -20.92
N GLU A 78 4.48 8.80 -20.85
CA GLU A 78 4.34 7.95 -22.03
C GLU A 78 3.04 8.24 -22.77
N GLU A 79 1.96 8.47 -22.07
CA GLU A 79 0.67 8.81 -22.66
C GLU A 79 0.71 10.15 -23.39
N LEU A 80 1.52 11.09 -22.91
CA LEU A 80 1.67 12.41 -23.50
C LEU A 80 2.67 12.43 -24.67
N GLY A 81 3.53 11.44 -24.69
CA GLY A 81 4.53 11.30 -25.73
C GLY A 81 4.01 10.58 -26.94
#